data_1f74d2aa55cfc434af7a4726ea98aa40
#
_entry.id   1f74d2aa55cfc434af7a4726ea98aa40
#
_cell.length_a   1.000
_cell.length_b   1.000
_cell.length_c   1.000
_cell.angle_alpha   90.00
_cell.angle_beta   90.00
_cell.angle_gamma   90.00
#
_symmetry.space_group_name_H-M   'P 1'
#
loop_
_entity.id
_entity.type
_entity.pdbx_description
1 polymer ?
#
loop_
_entity_poly.entity_id
_entity_poly.type
_entity_poly.pdbx_seq_one_letter_code
_entity_poly.pdbx_strand_id
1 'polypeptide(L)'
;SFTGATEKQVGKFEQADRGTIFLDEVGDMSPKTQAKVLRVLQEGEVERLGSARTTKVDVRVIAATNKNLEAAIENGGFREDLYFRLAVIPVQVPPLRERPDDVPLLVKHYIEQFSRENNQRPKRITQAALEALQHY
;
A
#
# COMPACT_ATOMS: atom_id res chain seq x y z
N SER A 1 2.09 -6.48 6.44
CA SER A 1 2.12 -6.07 7.85
C SER A 1 3.51 -5.62 8.24
N PHE A 2 3.65 -4.32 8.57
CA PHE A 2 4.95 -3.65 8.84
C PHE A 2 5.50 -3.87 10.25
N THR A 3 4.81 -4.59 11.11
CA THR A 3 5.19 -4.84 12.48
C THR A 3 6.24 -5.97 12.58
N GLY A 4 7.50 -5.60 12.58
CA GLY A 4 8.61 -6.52 12.93
C GLY A 4 9.74 -6.68 11.91
N ALA A 5 9.83 -5.83 10.89
CA ALA A 5 10.70 -6.13 9.77
C ALA A 5 11.57 -4.96 9.27
N THR A 6 12.18 -4.20 10.16
CA THR A 6 13.12 -3.12 9.74
C THR A 6 14.29 -3.68 8.91
N GLU A 7 14.75 -4.90 9.18
CA GLU A 7 15.81 -5.58 8.41
C GLU A 7 15.28 -6.14 7.08
N LYS A 8 14.08 -6.69 7.10
CA LYS A 8 13.43 -7.22 5.90
C LYS A 8 13.09 -6.14 4.86
N GLN A 9 12.86 -4.90 5.30
CA GLN A 9 12.51 -3.78 4.41
C GLN A 9 13.72 -3.24 3.64
N VAL A 10 14.90 -3.18 4.26
CA VAL A 10 16.13 -2.78 3.59
C VAL A 10 16.43 -3.71 2.41
N GLY A 11 16.36 -5.01 2.62
CA GLY A 11 16.53 -6.00 1.56
C GLY A 11 15.47 -5.90 0.45
N LYS A 12 14.28 -5.38 0.74
CA LYS A 12 13.22 -5.16 -0.26
C LYS A 12 13.55 -4.02 -1.24
N PHE A 13 14.15 -2.94 -0.78
CA PHE A 13 14.60 -1.88 -1.67
C PHE A 13 15.76 -2.32 -2.56
N GLU A 14 16.70 -3.11 -2.03
CA GLU A 14 17.79 -3.70 -2.84
C GLU A 14 17.22 -4.65 -3.90
N GLN A 15 16.23 -5.48 -3.55
CA GLN A 15 15.54 -6.39 -4.49
C GLN A 15 14.77 -5.64 -5.58
N ALA A 16 14.27 -4.44 -5.28
CA ALA A 16 13.51 -3.61 -6.20
C ALA A 16 14.40 -2.66 -7.02
N ASP A 17 15.73 -2.77 -6.89
CA ASP A 17 16.66 -1.89 -7.62
C ASP A 17 16.39 -1.92 -9.13
N ARG A 18 16.36 -0.73 -9.74
CA ARG A 18 15.95 -0.48 -11.14
C ARG A 18 14.52 -0.89 -11.49
N GLY A 19 13.69 -1.06 -10.47
CA GLY A 19 12.28 -1.44 -10.61
C GLY A 19 11.35 -0.55 -9.81
N THR A 20 10.22 -1.12 -9.42
CA THR A 20 9.19 -0.44 -8.65
C THR A 20 8.90 -1.17 -7.36
N ILE A 21 8.83 -0.45 -6.25
CA ILE A 21 8.38 -0.96 -4.96
C ILE A 21 7.03 -0.35 -4.61
N PHE A 22 6.11 -1.20 -4.11
CA PHE A 22 4.84 -0.76 -3.56
C PHE A 22 4.91 -0.81 -2.04
N LEU A 23 4.69 0.34 -1.42
CA LEU A 23 4.65 0.52 0.04
C LEU A 23 3.20 0.67 0.47
N ASP A 24 2.63 -0.39 1.01
CA ASP A 24 1.27 -0.38 1.53
C ASP A 24 1.24 0.10 2.99
N GLU A 25 0.11 0.73 3.38
CA GLU A 25 -0.12 1.19 4.76
C GLU A 25 1.01 2.07 5.32
N VAL A 26 1.53 3.02 4.50
CA VAL A 26 2.66 3.86 4.92
C VAL A 26 2.36 4.69 6.18
N GLY A 27 1.08 4.99 6.44
CA GLY A 27 0.64 5.68 7.65
C GLY A 27 0.82 4.88 8.96
N ASP A 28 1.15 3.59 8.86
CA ASP A 28 1.44 2.71 10.00
C ASP A 28 2.93 2.50 10.27
N MET A 29 3.79 3.15 9.50
CA MET A 29 5.23 3.06 9.68
C MET A 29 5.69 3.63 11.01
N SER A 30 6.57 2.91 11.70
CA SER A 30 7.27 3.45 12.87
C SER A 30 8.16 4.64 12.48
N PRO A 31 8.48 5.57 13.41
CA PRO A 31 9.37 6.69 13.15
C PRO A 31 10.73 6.26 12.55
N LYS A 32 11.26 5.14 13.03
CA LYS A 32 12.51 4.54 12.52
C LYS A 32 12.38 4.10 11.06
N THR A 33 11.25 3.51 10.70
CA THR A 33 10.98 3.08 9.33
C THR A 33 10.80 4.29 8.41
N GLN A 34 10.04 5.29 8.86
CA GLN A 34 9.87 6.54 8.11
C GLN A 34 11.21 7.21 7.78
N ALA A 35 12.14 7.29 8.75
CA ALA A 35 13.47 7.86 8.52
C ALA A 35 14.28 7.06 7.47
N LYS A 36 14.19 5.73 7.48
CA LYS A 36 14.88 4.88 6.48
C LYS A 36 14.30 5.05 5.09
N VAL A 37 12.96 5.06 4.96
CA VAL A 37 12.29 5.28 3.67
C VAL A 37 12.64 6.66 3.12
N LEU A 38 12.64 7.68 3.96
CA LEU A 38 13.03 9.04 3.58
C LEU A 38 14.45 9.06 3.01
N ARG A 39 15.40 8.39 3.65
CA ARG A 39 16.78 8.34 3.18
C ARG A 39 16.88 7.68 1.79
N VAL A 40 16.14 6.59 1.56
CA VAL A 40 16.10 5.97 0.23
C VAL A 40 15.55 6.93 -0.82
N LEU A 41 14.48 7.68 -0.49
CA LEU A 41 13.86 8.63 -1.41
C LEU A 41 14.73 9.87 -1.68
N GLN A 42 15.55 10.29 -0.74
CA GLN A 42 16.39 11.48 -0.86
C GLN A 42 17.75 11.18 -1.47
N GLU A 43 18.40 10.12 -1.00
CA GLU A 43 19.80 9.81 -1.30
C GLU A 43 19.95 8.66 -2.30
N GLY A 44 18.87 7.87 -2.52
CA GLY A 44 18.96 6.63 -3.30
C GLY A 44 19.83 5.58 -2.60
N GLU A 45 19.92 5.61 -1.28
CA GLU A 45 20.82 4.75 -0.51
C GLU A 45 20.08 3.95 0.55
N VAL A 46 20.50 2.71 0.69
CA VAL A 46 19.98 1.77 1.68
C VAL A 46 21.13 1.40 2.63
N GLU A 47 20.89 1.50 3.93
CA GLU A 47 21.83 1.12 4.97
C GLU A 47 21.48 -0.26 5.52
N ARG A 48 22.41 -1.21 5.42
CA ARG A 48 22.27 -2.53 6.05
C ARG A 48 22.53 -2.44 7.55
N LEU A 49 21.64 -3.05 8.34
CA LEU A 49 21.84 -3.15 9.79
C LEU A 49 23.15 -3.88 10.12
N GLY A 50 23.97 -3.27 10.99
CA GLY A 50 25.27 -3.82 11.39
C GLY A 50 26.40 -3.61 10.38
N SER A 51 26.17 -2.89 9.30
CA SER A 51 27.21 -2.52 8.34
C SER A 51 27.23 -1.01 8.14
N ALA A 52 28.41 -0.40 8.21
CA ALA A 52 28.61 0.99 7.81
C ALA A 52 28.55 1.19 6.28
N ARG A 53 28.24 0.15 5.52
CA ARG A 53 28.15 0.22 4.06
C ARG A 53 26.73 0.56 3.65
N THR A 54 26.62 1.63 2.85
CA THR A 54 25.40 1.97 2.12
C THR A 54 25.43 1.31 0.74
N THR A 55 24.26 0.88 0.27
CA THR A 55 24.07 0.36 -1.10
C THR A 55 23.24 1.38 -1.86
N LYS A 56 23.69 1.79 -3.04
CA LYS A 56 22.90 2.66 -3.92
C LYS A 56 21.79 1.83 -4.59
N VAL A 57 20.61 2.44 -4.66
CA VAL A 57 19.44 1.86 -5.33
C VAL A 57 18.72 2.95 -6.12
N ASP A 58 18.18 2.56 -7.27
CA ASP A 58 17.31 3.39 -8.11
C ASP A 58 15.95 2.72 -8.19
N VAL A 59 15.00 3.20 -7.38
CA VAL A 59 13.71 2.54 -7.19
C VAL A 59 12.57 3.53 -7.37
N ARG A 60 11.61 3.20 -8.23
CA ARG A 60 10.33 3.90 -8.28
C ARG A 60 9.47 3.46 -7.10
N VAL A 61 8.97 4.43 -6.33
CA VAL A 61 8.13 4.16 -5.16
C VAL A 61 6.68 4.50 -5.46
N ILE A 62 5.78 3.57 -5.18
CA ILE A 62 4.33 3.78 -5.11
C ILE A 62 3.94 3.52 -3.67
N ALA A 63 3.28 4.50 -3.03
CA ALA A 63 2.85 4.41 -1.65
C ALA A 63 1.33 4.44 -1.55
N ALA A 64 0.78 3.67 -0.62
CA ALA A 64 -0.65 3.67 -0.31
C ALA A 64 -0.90 3.79 1.19
N THR A 65 -1.99 4.44 1.55
CA THR A 65 -2.48 4.53 2.92
C THR A 65 -3.99 4.77 2.93
N ASN A 66 -4.65 4.29 3.96
CA ASN A 66 -6.04 4.62 4.29
C ASN A 66 -6.15 5.70 5.37
N LYS A 67 -5.00 6.22 5.86
CA LYS A 67 -4.95 7.22 6.93
C LYS A 67 -4.82 8.63 6.35
N ASN A 68 -5.38 9.60 7.07
CA ASN A 68 -5.13 11.00 6.82
C ASN A 68 -3.71 11.35 7.34
N LEU A 69 -2.76 11.45 6.41
CA LEU A 69 -1.36 11.73 6.75
C LEU A 69 -1.15 13.17 7.23
N GLU A 70 -1.96 14.13 6.79
CA GLU A 70 -1.88 15.53 7.24
C GLU A 70 -2.24 15.62 8.74
N ALA A 71 -3.32 14.97 9.14
CA ALA A 71 -3.66 14.86 10.57
C ALA A 71 -2.59 14.07 11.36
N ALA A 72 -1.97 13.06 10.75
CA ALA A 72 -0.89 12.31 11.39
C ALA A 72 0.37 13.18 11.59
N ILE A 73 0.66 14.11 10.68
CA ILE A 73 1.76 15.09 10.81
C ILE A 73 1.48 16.03 11.99
N GLU A 74 0.28 16.60 12.07
CA GLU A 74 -0.11 17.49 13.17
C GLU A 74 0.03 16.83 14.55
N ASN A 75 -0.26 15.53 14.64
CA ASN A 75 -0.14 14.74 15.86
C ASN A 75 1.27 14.17 16.10
N GLY A 76 2.25 14.47 15.25
CA GLY A 76 3.62 13.97 15.36
C GLY A 76 3.80 12.49 15.03
N GLY A 77 2.79 11.83 14.47
CA GLY A 77 2.83 10.41 14.09
C GLY A 77 3.46 10.15 12.71
N PHE A 78 3.51 11.16 11.85
CA PHE A 78 4.11 11.05 10.53
C PHE A 78 5.01 12.25 10.22
N ARG A 79 6.12 12.00 9.53
CA ARG A 79 7.09 13.06 9.18
C ARG A 79 6.60 13.85 7.98
N GLU A 80 6.63 15.16 8.11
CA GLU A 80 6.24 16.09 7.04
C GLU A 80 7.18 15.99 5.82
N ASP A 81 8.49 15.85 6.05
CA ASP A 81 9.48 15.72 4.97
C ASP A 81 9.28 14.43 4.14
N LEU A 82 8.89 13.33 4.77
CA LEU A 82 8.53 12.09 4.09
C LEU A 82 7.23 12.24 3.29
N TYR A 83 6.23 12.92 3.85
CA TYR A 83 4.97 13.18 3.17
C TYR A 83 5.19 13.89 1.84
N PHE A 84 5.93 15.00 1.83
CA PHE A 84 6.20 15.73 0.58
C PHE A 84 7.01 14.94 -0.45
N ARG A 85 7.81 13.99 -0.02
CA ARG A 85 8.54 13.10 -0.93
C ARG A 85 7.66 12.01 -1.54
N LEU A 86 6.66 11.54 -0.81
CA LEU A 86 5.71 10.53 -1.28
C LEU A 86 4.56 11.14 -2.10
N ALA A 87 4.04 12.29 -1.68
CA ALA A 87 2.86 12.94 -2.25
C ALA A 87 3.16 13.81 -3.49
N VAL A 88 4.12 13.44 -4.32
CA VAL A 88 4.45 14.18 -5.55
C VAL A 88 3.32 14.10 -6.57
N ILE A 89 2.70 12.94 -6.71
CA ILE A 89 1.53 12.72 -7.56
C ILE A 89 0.47 12.01 -6.72
N PRO A 90 -0.39 12.76 -6.01
CA PRO A 90 -1.43 12.16 -5.21
C PRO A 90 -2.55 11.60 -6.10
N VAL A 91 -2.93 10.36 -5.83
CA VAL A 91 -4.07 9.69 -6.46
C VAL A 91 -5.06 9.30 -5.38
N GLN A 92 -6.24 9.88 -5.42
CA GLN A 92 -7.32 9.51 -4.52
C GLN A 92 -8.15 8.38 -5.14
N VAL A 93 -8.17 7.23 -4.48
CA VAL A 93 -9.02 6.10 -4.86
C VAL A 93 -10.35 6.23 -4.15
N PRO A 94 -11.47 6.43 -4.87
CA PRO A 94 -12.77 6.57 -4.24
C PRO A 94 -13.20 5.24 -3.59
N PRO A 95 -13.90 5.29 -2.46
CA PRO A 95 -14.44 4.09 -1.83
C PRO A 95 -15.52 3.43 -2.69
N LEU A 96 -15.76 2.13 -2.47
CA LEU A 96 -16.69 1.36 -3.29
C LEU A 96 -18.14 1.91 -3.25
N ARG A 97 -18.56 2.50 -2.13
CA ARG A 97 -19.87 3.17 -2.00
C ARG A 97 -20.07 4.37 -2.96
N GLU A 98 -18.98 4.95 -3.47
CA GLU A 98 -19.01 6.05 -4.44
C GLU A 98 -18.98 5.55 -5.90
N ARG A 99 -18.87 4.23 -6.10
CA ARG A 99 -18.86 3.58 -7.41
C ARG A 99 -19.71 2.30 -7.42
N PRO A 100 -21.03 2.42 -7.18
CA PRO A 100 -21.95 1.30 -7.09
C PRO A 100 -22.02 0.47 -8.37
N ASP A 101 -21.71 1.06 -9.52
CA ASP A 101 -21.68 0.36 -10.82
C ASP A 101 -20.57 -0.69 -10.93
N ASP A 102 -19.52 -0.60 -10.12
CA ASP A 102 -18.45 -1.59 -10.06
C ASP A 102 -18.84 -2.83 -9.26
N VAL A 103 -19.83 -2.72 -8.37
CA VAL A 103 -20.25 -3.81 -7.47
C VAL A 103 -20.67 -5.07 -8.22
N PRO A 104 -21.49 -5.01 -9.28
CA PRO A 104 -21.88 -6.22 -10.03
C PRO A 104 -20.69 -6.96 -10.66
N LEU A 105 -19.72 -6.22 -11.19
CA LEU A 105 -18.53 -6.79 -11.80
C LEU A 105 -17.63 -7.45 -10.75
N LEU A 106 -17.44 -6.81 -9.62
CA LEU A 106 -16.67 -7.34 -8.49
C LEU A 106 -17.32 -8.60 -7.91
N VAL A 107 -18.64 -8.58 -7.73
CA VAL A 107 -19.40 -9.74 -7.24
C VAL A 107 -19.22 -10.94 -8.17
N LYS A 108 -19.38 -10.74 -9.48
CA LYS A 108 -19.17 -11.80 -10.47
C LYS A 108 -17.75 -12.35 -10.39
N HIS A 109 -16.77 -11.48 -10.38
CA HIS A 109 -15.35 -11.85 -10.30
C HIS A 109 -15.05 -12.71 -9.07
N TYR A 110 -15.47 -12.26 -7.90
CA TYR A 110 -15.19 -12.98 -6.65
C TYR A 110 -15.97 -14.29 -6.52
N ILE A 111 -17.22 -14.37 -7.01
CA ILE A 111 -17.94 -15.63 -7.06
C ILE A 111 -17.19 -16.65 -7.94
N GLU A 112 -16.72 -16.25 -9.10
CA GLU A 112 -15.98 -17.13 -10.00
C GLU A 112 -14.62 -17.54 -9.42
N GLN A 113 -13.89 -16.59 -8.82
CA GLN A 113 -12.60 -16.85 -8.18
C GLN A 113 -12.75 -17.84 -7.02
N PHE A 114 -13.65 -17.55 -6.09
CA PHE A 114 -13.88 -18.37 -4.91
C PHE A 114 -14.38 -19.79 -5.26
N SER A 115 -15.19 -19.88 -6.30
CA SER A 115 -15.66 -21.18 -6.80
C SER A 115 -14.53 -22.01 -7.36
N ARG A 116 -13.62 -21.40 -8.12
CA ARG A 116 -12.42 -22.10 -8.64
C ARG A 116 -11.49 -22.55 -7.53
N GLU A 117 -11.20 -21.67 -6.56
CA GLU A 117 -10.31 -21.98 -5.43
C GLU A 117 -10.83 -23.13 -4.55
N ASN A 118 -12.16 -23.27 -4.46
CA ASN A 118 -12.82 -24.31 -3.67
C ASN A 118 -13.33 -25.51 -4.50
N ASN A 119 -12.98 -25.60 -5.79
CA ASN A 119 -13.47 -26.64 -6.70
C ASN A 119 -15.01 -26.78 -6.70
N GLN A 120 -15.73 -25.67 -6.60
CA GLN A 120 -17.19 -25.63 -6.58
C GLN A 120 -17.74 -24.98 -7.86
N ARG A 121 -18.98 -25.31 -8.21
CA ARG A 121 -19.69 -24.58 -9.27
C ARG A 121 -20.00 -23.17 -8.79
N PRO A 122 -19.85 -22.12 -9.65
CA PRO A 122 -20.21 -20.75 -9.30
C PRO A 122 -21.65 -20.65 -8.83
N LYS A 123 -21.83 -20.06 -7.66
CA LYS A 123 -23.17 -19.81 -7.11
C LYS A 123 -23.79 -18.63 -7.84
N ARG A 124 -25.12 -18.68 -8.00
CA ARG A 124 -25.88 -17.56 -8.54
C ARG A 124 -26.24 -16.60 -7.42
N ILE A 125 -26.08 -15.31 -7.68
CA ILE A 125 -26.59 -14.25 -6.81
C ILE A 125 -27.96 -13.79 -7.34
N THR A 126 -28.89 -13.53 -6.43
CA THR A 126 -30.22 -12.98 -6.79
C THR A 126 -30.08 -11.48 -7.06
N GLN A 127 -31.01 -10.94 -7.86
CA GLN A 127 -31.04 -9.51 -8.14
C GLN A 127 -31.22 -8.68 -6.85
N ALA A 128 -32.08 -9.09 -5.95
CA ALA A 128 -32.28 -8.43 -4.66
C ALA A 128 -31.01 -8.41 -3.78
N ALA A 129 -30.23 -9.50 -3.78
CA ALA A 129 -28.97 -9.53 -3.04
C ALA A 129 -27.90 -8.62 -3.68
N LEU A 130 -27.88 -8.54 -5.01
CA LEU A 130 -26.97 -7.63 -5.72
C LEU A 130 -27.30 -6.15 -5.43
N GLU A 131 -28.59 -5.80 -5.48
CA GLU A 131 -29.06 -4.45 -5.14
C GLU A 131 -28.73 -4.10 -3.69
N ALA A 132 -28.91 -5.03 -2.75
CA ALA A 132 -28.52 -4.81 -1.36
C ALA A 132 -27.03 -4.51 -1.20
N LEU A 133 -26.15 -5.19 -1.96
CA LEU A 133 -24.72 -4.93 -1.95
C LEU A 133 -24.34 -3.57 -2.58
N GLN A 134 -25.09 -3.11 -3.57
CA GLN A 134 -24.85 -1.79 -4.20
C GLN A 134 -25.23 -0.62 -3.30
N HIS A 135 -26.15 -0.84 -2.35
CA HIS A 135 -26.63 0.19 -1.41
C HIS A 135 -26.03 0.06 -0.01
N TYR A 136 -25.12 -0.85 0.20
CA TYR A 136 -24.39 -1.02 1.46
C TYR A 136 -23.27 0.03 1.55
#